data_fa9e9d4e80d88ebc92121dd5dcd05a86
#
_entry.id   fa9e9d4e80d88ebc92121dd5dcd05a86
#
_cell.length_a   1.000
_cell.length_b   1.000
_cell.length_c   1.000
_cell.angle_alpha   90.00
_cell.angle_beta   90.00
_cell.angle_gamma   90.00
#
_symmetry.space_group_name_H-M   'P 1'
#
loop_
_entity.id
_entity.type
_entity.pdbx_description
1 polymer ?
#
loop_
_entity_poly.entity_id
_entity_poly.type
_entity_poly.pdbx_seq_one_letter_code
_entity_poly.pdbx_strand_id
1 'polypeptide(L)'
;GRAFGRLDLTEAQEDQIRTIFEQKATAVRKLREADKTAHDELRAAIMKPAFDAAAVEAAAAKHAQAHEGLALARAETHAALWNILDADQREMLEKRPERGFRRGR
;
A
#
# COMPACT_ATOMS: atom_id res chain seq x y z
N GLY A 1 1.86 -15.32 0.74
CA GLY A 1 2.56 -15.80 -0.15
C GLY A 1 4.06 -15.68 -0.20
N ARG A 2 4.52 -15.28 -1.33
CA ARG A 2 5.95 -15.30 -1.59
C ARG A 2 6.73 -14.33 -0.70
N ALA A 3 6.11 -13.22 -0.34
CA ALA A 3 6.78 -12.24 0.50
C ALA A 3 7.18 -12.81 1.84
N PHE A 4 6.48 -13.84 2.28
CA PHE A 4 6.74 -14.44 3.58
C PHE A 4 7.36 -15.83 3.50
N GLY A 5 7.86 -16.20 2.33
CA GLY A 5 8.32 -17.56 2.13
C GLY A 5 9.49 -17.97 3.00
N ARG A 6 10.29 -17.01 3.42
CA ARG A 6 11.48 -17.31 4.23
C ARG A 6 11.27 -17.20 5.72
N LEU A 7 10.05 -16.89 6.13
CA LEU A 7 9.78 -16.65 7.54
C LEU A 7 9.45 -17.91 8.33
N ASP A 8 9.38 -19.07 7.67
CA ASP A 8 9.06 -20.31 8.37
C ASP A 8 7.75 -20.21 9.13
N LEU A 9 6.71 -19.81 8.42
CA LEU A 9 5.41 -19.64 9.03
C LEU A 9 4.80 -20.98 9.40
N THR A 10 4.11 -21.03 10.54
CA THR A 10 3.30 -22.18 10.87
C THR A 10 2.04 -22.18 10.00
N GLU A 11 1.37 -23.32 9.94
CA GLU A 11 0.11 -23.41 9.22
C GLU A 11 -0.91 -22.42 9.76
N ALA A 12 -0.97 -22.30 11.08
CA ALA A 12 -1.91 -21.37 11.70
C ALA A 12 -1.60 -19.93 11.28
N GLN A 13 -0.32 -19.58 11.24
CA GLN A 13 0.06 -18.24 10.80
C GLN A 13 -0.29 -18.00 9.35
N GLU A 14 -0.06 -19.00 8.50
CA GLU A 14 -0.40 -18.86 7.09
C GLU A 14 -1.91 -18.63 6.90
N ASP A 15 -2.71 -19.35 7.65
CA ASP A 15 -4.16 -19.18 7.58
C ASP A 15 -4.58 -17.80 8.04
N GLN A 16 -3.98 -17.33 9.14
CA GLN A 16 -4.29 -16.00 9.66
C GLN A 16 -3.91 -14.90 8.67
N ILE A 17 -2.75 -15.05 8.04
CA ILE A 17 -2.29 -14.07 7.07
C ILE A 17 -3.21 -14.05 5.85
N ARG A 18 -3.59 -15.24 5.38
CA ARG A 18 -4.51 -15.32 4.25
C ARG A 18 -5.84 -14.63 4.57
N THR A 19 -6.35 -14.84 5.78
CA THR A 19 -7.59 -14.22 6.20
C THR A 19 -7.47 -12.70 6.21
N ILE A 20 -6.34 -12.19 6.72
CA ILE A 20 -6.13 -10.74 6.74
C ILE A 20 -6.11 -10.17 5.34
N PHE A 21 -5.39 -10.80 4.43
CA PHE A 21 -5.36 -10.33 3.03
C PHE A 21 -6.74 -10.37 2.41
N GLU A 22 -7.50 -11.43 2.66
CA GLU A 22 -8.84 -11.54 2.10
C GLU A 22 -9.75 -10.45 2.64
N GLN A 23 -9.67 -10.19 3.94
CA GLN A 23 -10.53 -9.19 4.56
C GLN A 23 -10.21 -7.78 4.07
N LYS A 24 -8.94 -7.53 3.80
CA LYS A 24 -8.51 -6.19 3.44
C LYS A 24 -8.43 -5.95 1.93
N ALA A 25 -8.48 -7.01 1.15
CA ALA A 25 -8.21 -6.91 -0.28
C ALA A 25 -9.15 -5.95 -0.99
N THR A 26 -10.45 -6.04 -0.69
CA THR A 26 -11.42 -5.20 -1.38
C THR A 26 -11.21 -3.73 -1.04
N ALA A 27 -11.01 -3.44 0.25
CA ALA A 27 -10.81 -2.05 0.67
C ALA A 27 -9.54 -1.47 0.06
N VAL A 28 -8.46 -2.25 0.08
CA VAL A 28 -7.19 -1.77 -0.49
C VAL A 28 -7.33 -1.56 -1.99
N ARG A 29 -8.02 -2.47 -2.67
CA ARG A 29 -8.21 -2.33 -4.11
C ARG A 29 -8.99 -1.06 -4.44
N LYS A 30 -10.05 -0.79 -3.69
CA LYS A 30 -10.84 0.43 -3.91
C LYS A 30 -10.01 1.68 -3.68
N LEU A 31 -9.19 1.66 -2.64
CA LEU A 31 -8.35 2.81 -2.34
C LEU A 31 -7.27 3.00 -3.41
N ARG A 32 -6.74 1.90 -3.92
CA ARG A 32 -5.76 1.99 -5.00
C ARG A 32 -6.38 2.56 -6.26
N GLU A 33 -7.61 2.15 -6.56
CA GLU A 33 -8.32 2.69 -7.72
C GLU A 33 -8.61 4.16 -7.55
N ALA A 34 -9.02 4.57 -6.34
CA ALA A 34 -9.28 5.98 -6.07
C ALA A 34 -8.00 6.81 -6.21
N ASP A 35 -6.89 6.28 -5.72
CA ASP A 35 -5.61 6.96 -5.86
C ASP A 35 -5.22 7.11 -7.33
N LYS A 36 -5.40 6.05 -8.10
CA LYS A 36 -5.08 6.10 -9.53
C LYS A 36 -5.97 7.10 -10.27
N THR A 37 -7.26 7.07 -9.98
CA THR A 37 -8.19 8.00 -10.61
C THR A 37 -7.85 9.44 -10.28
N ALA A 38 -7.54 9.71 -9.01
CA ALA A 38 -7.18 11.06 -8.60
C ALA A 38 -5.88 11.51 -9.24
N HIS A 39 -4.92 10.59 -9.37
CA HIS A 39 -3.67 10.90 -10.05
C HIS A 39 -3.91 11.26 -11.51
N ASP A 40 -4.77 10.49 -12.18
CA ASP A 40 -5.09 10.74 -13.59
C ASP A 40 -5.79 12.08 -13.76
N GLU A 41 -6.67 12.43 -12.82
CA GLU A 41 -7.37 13.71 -12.85
C GLU A 41 -6.40 14.88 -12.67
N LEU A 42 -5.46 14.70 -11.75
CA LEU A 42 -4.44 15.73 -11.55
C LEU A 42 -3.59 15.91 -12.80
N ARG A 43 -3.18 14.80 -13.38
CA ARG A 43 -2.39 14.87 -14.61
C ARG A 43 -3.16 15.57 -15.73
N ALA A 44 -4.45 15.25 -15.85
CA ALA A 44 -5.27 15.89 -16.88
C ALA A 44 -5.36 17.41 -16.64
N ALA A 45 -5.49 17.82 -15.38
CA ALA A 45 -5.54 19.23 -15.06
C ALA A 45 -4.23 19.93 -15.41
N ILE A 46 -3.12 19.28 -15.17
CA ILE A 46 -1.80 19.83 -15.48
C ILE A 46 -1.59 19.97 -16.99
N MET A 47 -2.12 19.01 -17.74
CA MET A 47 -1.86 18.95 -19.18
C MET A 47 -2.77 19.85 -20.01
N LYS A 48 -3.67 20.59 -19.38
CA LYS A 48 -4.54 21.49 -20.11
C LYS A 48 -3.73 22.61 -20.77
N PRO A 49 -4.16 23.05 -21.98
CA PRO A 49 -3.42 24.14 -22.67
C PRO A 49 -3.33 25.40 -21.87
N ALA A 50 -4.41 25.77 -21.16
CA ALA A 50 -4.41 26.95 -20.33
C ALA A 50 -4.34 26.56 -18.87
N PHE A 51 -3.38 27.10 -18.16
CA PHE A 51 -3.21 26.79 -16.74
C PHE A 51 -4.38 27.32 -15.93
N ASP A 52 -4.97 26.47 -15.14
CA ASP A 52 -6.07 26.81 -14.24
C ASP A 52 -5.65 26.42 -12.84
N ALA A 53 -5.17 27.40 -12.06
CA ALA A 53 -4.62 27.13 -10.75
C ALA A 53 -5.63 26.47 -9.82
N ALA A 54 -6.87 26.95 -9.86
CA ALA A 54 -7.89 26.39 -8.97
C ALA A 54 -8.16 24.91 -9.28
N ALA A 55 -8.22 24.58 -10.56
CA ALA A 55 -8.46 23.18 -10.96
C ALA A 55 -7.30 22.29 -10.55
N VAL A 56 -6.06 22.78 -10.72
CA VAL A 56 -4.90 21.99 -10.35
C VAL A 56 -4.84 21.80 -8.84
N GLU A 57 -5.12 22.86 -8.08
CA GLU A 57 -5.11 22.76 -6.62
C GLU A 57 -6.15 21.79 -6.12
N ALA A 58 -7.35 21.83 -6.67
CA ALA A 58 -8.42 20.91 -6.26
C ALA A 58 -8.04 19.47 -6.57
N ALA A 59 -7.49 19.24 -7.76
CA ALA A 59 -7.09 17.88 -8.15
C ALA A 59 -5.93 17.38 -7.30
N ALA A 60 -4.98 18.26 -6.98
CA ALA A 60 -3.85 17.89 -6.15
C ALA A 60 -4.30 17.52 -4.74
N ALA A 61 -5.23 18.27 -4.17
CA ALA A 61 -5.75 17.98 -2.85
C ALA A 61 -6.48 16.63 -2.82
N LYS A 62 -7.24 16.36 -3.86
CA LYS A 62 -7.96 15.10 -3.96
C LYS A 62 -6.98 13.93 -4.06
N HIS A 63 -5.93 14.10 -4.86
CA HIS A 63 -4.93 13.05 -4.99
C HIS A 63 -4.19 12.82 -3.67
N ALA A 64 -3.83 13.88 -2.98
CA ALA A 64 -3.15 13.75 -1.69
C ALA A 64 -4.01 12.98 -0.69
N GLN A 65 -5.30 13.27 -0.66
CA GLN A 65 -6.21 12.60 0.26
C GLN A 65 -6.36 11.12 -0.09
N ALA A 66 -6.48 10.80 -1.36
CA ALA A 66 -6.60 9.42 -1.79
C ALA A 66 -5.32 8.65 -1.49
N HIS A 67 -4.18 9.28 -1.72
CA HIS A 67 -2.90 8.65 -1.45
C HIS A 67 -2.71 8.38 0.03
N GLU A 68 -3.10 9.32 0.86
CA GLU A 68 -3.02 9.14 2.31
C GLU A 68 -3.88 7.97 2.76
N GLY A 69 -5.10 7.87 2.25
CA GLY A 69 -5.98 6.76 2.59
C GLY A 69 -5.37 5.41 2.26
N LEU A 70 -4.75 5.33 1.08
CA LEU A 70 -4.11 4.08 0.67
C LEU A 70 -2.91 3.75 1.56
N ALA A 71 -2.11 4.76 1.89
CA ALA A 71 -0.95 4.55 2.76
C ALA A 71 -1.36 4.06 4.14
N LEU A 72 -2.43 4.65 4.69
CA LEU A 72 -2.93 4.23 6.00
C LEU A 72 -3.45 2.79 5.96
N ALA A 73 -4.17 2.44 4.90
CA ALA A 73 -4.69 1.08 4.78
C ALA A 73 -3.56 0.06 4.70
N ARG A 74 -2.50 0.40 3.97
CA ARG A 74 -1.34 -0.49 3.88
C ARG A 74 -0.63 -0.62 5.22
N ALA A 75 -0.51 0.49 5.94
CA ALA A 75 0.11 0.46 7.26
C ALA A 75 -0.69 -0.40 8.23
N GLU A 76 -2.01 -0.29 8.18
CA GLU A 76 -2.87 -1.09 9.04
C GLU A 76 -2.75 -2.57 8.73
N THR A 77 -2.66 -2.90 7.44
CA THR A 77 -2.47 -4.28 7.03
C THR A 77 -1.13 -4.81 7.54
N HIS A 78 -0.09 -4.01 7.38
CA HIS A 78 1.23 -4.38 7.87
C HIS A 78 1.22 -4.61 9.38
N ALA A 79 0.55 -3.73 10.11
CA ALA A 79 0.48 -3.88 11.57
C ALA A 79 -0.24 -5.17 11.95
N ALA A 80 -1.31 -5.51 11.24
CA ALA A 80 -2.04 -6.74 11.51
C ALA A 80 -1.16 -7.96 11.26
N LEU A 81 -0.39 -7.94 10.18
CA LEU A 81 0.53 -9.03 9.88
C LEU A 81 1.65 -9.11 10.90
N TRP A 82 2.17 -7.98 11.30
CA TRP A 82 3.25 -7.91 12.28
C TRP A 82 2.85 -8.59 13.58
N ASN A 83 1.61 -8.38 14.00
CA ASN A 83 1.13 -8.96 15.25
C ASN A 83 1.03 -10.47 15.23
N ILE A 84 0.98 -11.07 14.06
CA ILE A 84 0.92 -12.51 13.93
C ILE A 84 2.31 -13.15 14.07
N LEU A 85 3.35 -12.41 13.71
CA LEU A 85 4.71 -12.94 13.63
C LEU A 85 5.39 -12.95 14.99
N ASP A 86 6.31 -13.89 15.19
CA ASP A 86 7.15 -13.91 16.39
C ASP A 86 8.37 -13.01 16.19
N ALA A 87 9.22 -12.93 17.21
CA ALA A 87 10.35 -12.01 17.20
C ALA A 87 11.32 -12.30 16.07
N ASP A 88 11.63 -13.58 15.87
CA ASP A 88 12.57 -13.95 14.81
C ASP A 88 12.02 -13.64 13.44
N GLN A 89 10.74 -13.91 13.25
CA GLN A 89 10.08 -13.65 11.97
C GLN A 89 10.02 -12.16 11.68
N ARG A 90 9.77 -11.35 12.70
CA ARG A 90 9.74 -9.90 12.54
C ARG A 90 11.10 -9.36 12.14
N GLU A 91 12.14 -9.91 12.72
CA GLU A 91 13.49 -9.49 12.37
C GLU A 91 13.80 -9.81 10.92
N MET A 92 13.41 -11.00 10.47
CA MET A 92 13.60 -11.36 9.07
C MET A 92 12.86 -10.45 8.14
N LEU A 93 11.63 -10.08 8.51
CA LEU A 93 10.82 -9.20 7.68
C LEU A 93 11.44 -7.82 7.58
N GLU A 94 11.98 -7.32 8.67
CA GLU A 94 12.61 -5.99 8.68
C GLU A 94 13.78 -5.89 7.72
N LYS A 95 14.50 -6.98 7.52
CA LYS A 95 15.67 -6.97 6.65
C LYS A 95 15.32 -6.98 5.17
N ARG A 96 14.11 -7.39 4.83
CA ARG A 96 13.73 -7.54 3.43
C ARG A 96 13.58 -6.23 2.67
N PRO A 97 12.99 -5.18 3.27
CA PRO A 97 12.81 -3.93 2.52
C PRO A 97 14.09 -3.35 1.95
N GLU A 98 15.19 -3.48 2.68
CA GLU A 98 16.46 -2.96 2.20
C GLU A 98 16.89 -3.63 0.91
N ARG A 99 16.75 -4.94 0.87
CA ARG A 99 17.11 -5.67 -0.33
C ARG A 99 16.20 -5.32 -1.48
N GLY A 100 14.92 -5.13 -1.17
CA GLY A 100 13.96 -4.76 -2.19
C GLY A 100 14.31 -3.44 -2.84
N PHE A 101 14.69 -2.48 -2.05
CA PHE A 101 15.08 -1.17 -2.58
C PHE A 101 16.30 -1.26 -3.45
N ARG A 102 17.29 -2.00 -3.01
CA ARG A 102 18.50 -2.12 -3.79
C ARG A 102 18.25 -2.78 -5.12
N ARG A 103 17.31 -3.69 -5.16
CA ARG A 103 17.00 -4.39 -6.39
C ARG A 103 16.37 -3.46 -7.41
N GLY A 104 15.79 -2.39 -6.98
CA GLY A 104 15.18 -1.44 -7.88
C GLY A 104 16.15 -0.65 -8.73
N ARG A 105 17.43 -0.81 -8.50
CA ARG A 105 18.45 -0.09 -9.28
C ARG A 105 18.92 -0.80 -10.50
#